data_bef1a2a13f8e96545ce2ecf92215ed26
#
_entry.id   bef1a2a13f8e96545ce2ecf92215ed26
#
_cell.length_a   1.000
_cell.length_b   1.000
_cell.length_c   1.000
_cell.angle_alpha   90.00
_cell.angle_beta   90.00
_cell.angle_gamma   90.00
#
_symmetry.space_group_name_H-M   'P 1'
#
loop_
_entity.id
_entity.type
_entity.pdbx_description
1 polymer ?
#
loop_
_entity_poly.entity_id
_entity_poly.type
_entity_poly.pdbx_seq_one_letter_code
_entity_poly.pdbx_strand_id
1 'polypeptide(L)'
;MRYWLVMPAAGVGRRFGHTRPKQYAPLQGRTVIEWALAPFLADPGCAGVSISLASDDPYWGEVTERLAKLPGRTAEIIVAAGGAERSQSVRKGLEALATHATADDWVLVHDAARPCLSAHDLQQLLDRVGSHRVGGILATPAADTLKRASVASGAVAGAATTDTTAGAPGVTAGGSSTSAPEIDQTVDRAGLWRALTPQMFRYQMLSDALDRALASGRLPTDEAQALEWTGEHPVLVQGSAANIKITSADDLVLAAALLNAREHSPSAR
;
A
#
# COMPACT_ATOMS: atom_id res chain seq x y z
N MET A 1 4.28 -13.56 17.46
CA MET A 1 3.10 -12.69 17.70
C MET A 1 2.06 -12.99 16.63
N ARG A 2 0.76 -13.05 16.98
CA ARG A 2 -0.32 -13.27 16.01
C ARG A 2 -0.81 -11.95 15.43
N TYR A 3 -1.09 -11.90 14.12
CA TYR A 3 -1.61 -10.73 13.42
C TYR A 3 -2.44 -11.13 12.20
N TRP A 4 -3.25 -10.18 11.71
CA TRP A 4 -4.01 -10.26 10.47
C TRP A 4 -3.38 -9.35 9.42
N LEU A 5 -3.45 -9.74 8.15
CA LEU A 5 -3.04 -8.89 7.03
C LEU A 5 -4.26 -8.33 6.31
N VAL A 6 -4.27 -7.04 6.01
CA VAL A 6 -5.19 -6.40 5.07
C VAL A 6 -4.40 -5.92 3.86
N MET A 7 -4.81 -6.37 2.67
CA MET A 7 -4.14 -6.03 1.42
C MET A 7 -5.11 -5.37 0.44
N PRO A 8 -5.09 -4.03 0.29
CA PRO A 8 -5.89 -3.35 -0.71
C PRO A 8 -5.33 -3.63 -2.12
N ALA A 9 -6.14 -4.27 -2.97
CA ALA A 9 -5.76 -4.69 -4.31
C ALA A 9 -6.80 -4.33 -5.41
N ALA A 10 -7.82 -3.51 -5.10
CA ALA A 10 -8.87 -3.13 -6.04
C ALA A 10 -8.44 -2.08 -7.10
N GLY A 11 -7.27 -1.46 -6.94
CA GLY A 11 -6.82 -0.40 -7.84
C GLY A 11 -6.42 -0.90 -9.22
N VAL A 12 -6.93 -0.28 -10.27
CA VAL A 12 -6.63 -0.63 -11.68
C VAL A 12 -5.29 -0.11 -12.20
N GLY A 13 -4.58 0.72 -11.42
CA GLY A 13 -3.22 1.16 -11.77
C GLY A 13 -3.11 1.98 -13.06
N ARG A 14 -3.99 2.96 -13.30
CA ARG A 14 -4.10 3.75 -14.56
C ARG A 14 -2.75 4.28 -15.11
N ARG A 15 -1.78 4.56 -14.25
CA ARG A 15 -0.44 5.07 -14.63
C ARG A 15 0.51 3.98 -15.13
N PHE A 16 0.17 2.71 -14.96
CA PHE A 16 1.04 1.61 -15.33
C PHE A 16 1.07 1.31 -16.84
N GLY A 17 0.08 1.80 -17.62
CA GLY A 17 0.07 1.73 -19.09
C GLY A 17 -0.17 0.34 -19.68
N HIS A 18 -0.46 -0.68 -18.91
CA HIS A 18 -0.74 -2.04 -19.35
C HIS A 18 -2.23 -2.37 -19.25
N THR A 19 -2.69 -3.33 -20.07
CA THR A 19 -4.07 -3.86 -20.04
C THR A 19 -4.38 -4.63 -18.74
N ARG A 20 -3.35 -5.23 -18.12
CA ARG A 20 -3.45 -5.96 -16.85
C ARG A 20 -3.09 -5.04 -15.67
N PRO A 21 -3.86 -5.02 -14.57
CA PRO A 21 -3.51 -4.24 -13.38
C PRO A 21 -2.14 -4.62 -12.84
N LYS A 22 -1.37 -3.63 -12.36
CA LYS A 22 0.03 -3.79 -11.97
C LYS A 22 0.29 -4.88 -10.93
N GLN A 23 -0.66 -5.13 -10.01
CA GLN A 23 -0.56 -6.18 -9.00
C GLN A 23 -0.56 -7.58 -9.60
N TYR A 24 -1.07 -7.75 -10.82
CA TYR A 24 -1.07 -9.00 -11.58
C TYR A 24 0.02 -9.07 -12.65
N ALA A 25 0.88 -8.04 -12.77
CA ALA A 25 1.99 -8.08 -13.70
C ALA A 25 2.93 -9.24 -13.36
N PRO A 26 3.43 -9.97 -14.38
CA PRO A 26 4.39 -11.06 -14.17
C PRO A 26 5.71 -10.51 -13.63
N LEU A 27 6.26 -11.19 -12.64
CA LEU A 27 7.52 -10.84 -11.96
C LEU A 27 8.20 -12.12 -11.48
N GLN A 28 9.33 -12.50 -12.06
CA GLN A 28 10.15 -13.65 -11.62
C GLN A 28 9.31 -14.91 -11.33
N GLY A 29 8.58 -15.39 -12.34
CA GLY A 29 7.78 -16.62 -12.26
C GLY A 29 6.49 -16.54 -11.43
N ARG A 30 6.22 -15.41 -10.80
CA ARG A 30 4.98 -15.12 -10.03
C ARG A 30 4.36 -13.81 -10.52
N THR A 31 3.27 -13.39 -9.91
CA THR A 31 2.75 -12.03 -10.05
C THR A 31 3.24 -11.13 -8.90
N VAL A 32 3.17 -9.82 -9.11
CA VAL A 32 3.53 -8.82 -8.10
C VAL A 32 2.82 -9.07 -6.77
N ILE A 33 1.51 -9.35 -6.79
CA ILE A 33 0.72 -9.61 -5.57
C ILE A 33 1.15 -10.91 -4.86
N GLU A 34 1.54 -11.95 -5.60
CA GLU A 34 2.06 -13.19 -5.01
C GLU A 34 3.36 -12.93 -4.25
N TRP A 35 4.25 -12.10 -4.80
CA TRP A 35 5.46 -11.67 -4.11
C TRP A 35 5.15 -10.80 -2.89
N ALA A 36 4.18 -9.89 -3.00
CA ALA A 36 3.76 -9.04 -1.88
C ALA A 36 3.14 -9.85 -0.72
N LEU A 37 2.47 -10.96 -1.02
CA LEU A 37 1.88 -11.87 -0.04
C LEU A 37 2.91 -12.82 0.59
N ALA A 38 3.96 -13.18 -0.14
CA ALA A 38 4.87 -14.26 0.22
C ALA A 38 5.48 -14.14 1.64
N PRO A 39 5.99 -12.98 2.10
CA PRO A 39 6.55 -12.85 3.45
C PRO A 39 5.55 -13.15 4.56
N PHE A 40 4.28 -12.76 4.37
CA PHE A 40 3.21 -12.96 5.36
C PHE A 40 2.72 -14.41 5.38
N LEU A 41 2.56 -15.02 4.20
CA LEU A 41 2.11 -16.41 4.09
C LEU A 41 3.17 -17.41 4.58
N ALA A 42 4.45 -17.00 4.63
CA ALA A 42 5.54 -17.79 5.20
C ALA A 42 5.71 -17.57 6.71
N ASP A 43 5.11 -16.51 7.28
CA ASP A 43 5.22 -16.22 8.71
C ASP A 43 4.12 -16.97 9.49
N PRO A 44 4.48 -17.84 10.45
CA PRO A 44 3.51 -18.56 11.26
C PRO A 44 2.65 -17.65 12.17
N GLY A 45 3.06 -16.40 12.38
CA GLY A 45 2.29 -15.39 13.11
C GLY A 45 1.09 -14.84 12.32
N CYS A 46 1.07 -15.01 10.99
CA CYS A 46 -0.04 -14.55 10.15
C CYS A 46 -1.27 -15.45 10.34
N ALA A 47 -2.30 -14.93 11.02
CA ALA A 47 -3.53 -15.66 11.29
C ALA A 47 -4.42 -15.80 10.05
N GLY A 48 -4.41 -14.79 9.20
CA GLY A 48 -5.16 -14.76 7.95
C GLY A 48 -4.95 -13.46 7.19
N VAL A 49 -5.46 -13.43 5.96
CA VAL A 49 -5.28 -12.33 5.01
C VAL A 49 -6.64 -11.90 4.46
N SER A 50 -7.00 -10.64 4.64
CA SER A 50 -8.14 -10.03 3.95
C SER A 50 -7.63 -9.26 2.74
N ILE A 51 -8.10 -9.61 1.54
CA ILE A 51 -7.71 -8.98 0.28
C ILE A 51 -8.91 -8.26 -0.31
N SER A 52 -8.79 -6.94 -0.50
CA SER A 52 -9.85 -6.14 -1.11
C SER A 52 -9.65 -6.05 -2.61
N LEU A 53 -10.56 -6.65 -3.39
CA LEU A 53 -10.50 -6.73 -4.85
C LEU A 53 -11.57 -5.86 -5.52
N ALA A 54 -11.38 -5.54 -6.79
CA ALA A 54 -12.46 -5.02 -7.62
C ALA A 54 -13.59 -6.06 -7.72
N SER A 55 -14.86 -5.62 -7.86
CA SER A 55 -16.02 -6.52 -7.91
C SER A 55 -15.92 -7.58 -9.00
N ASP A 56 -15.35 -7.22 -10.14
CA ASP A 56 -15.23 -8.08 -11.32
C ASP A 56 -13.78 -8.40 -11.65
N ASP A 57 -12.95 -8.73 -10.63
CA ASP A 57 -11.53 -9.02 -10.82
C ASP A 57 -11.34 -10.37 -11.53
N PRO A 58 -10.95 -10.38 -12.82
CA PRO A 58 -10.82 -11.62 -13.59
C PRO A 58 -9.52 -12.37 -13.34
N TYR A 59 -8.58 -11.77 -12.59
CA TYR A 59 -7.22 -12.31 -12.43
C TYR A 59 -7.01 -13.04 -11.10
N TRP A 60 -7.85 -12.76 -10.11
CA TRP A 60 -7.68 -13.30 -8.76
C TRP A 60 -7.81 -14.83 -8.70
N GLY A 61 -8.66 -15.43 -9.54
CA GLY A 61 -8.83 -16.88 -9.62
C GLY A 61 -7.52 -17.61 -9.88
N GLU A 62 -6.73 -17.15 -10.88
CA GLU A 62 -5.42 -17.73 -11.20
C GLU A 62 -4.44 -17.63 -10.02
N VAL A 63 -4.44 -16.50 -9.28
CA VAL A 63 -3.58 -16.30 -8.11
C VAL A 63 -3.98 -17.26 -7.00
N THR A 64 -5.28 -17.39 -6.72
CA THR A 64 -5.81 -18.30 -5.68
C THR A 64 -5.40 -19.74 -5.94
N GLU A 65 -5.50 -20.23 -7.18
CA GLU A 65 -5.09 -21.58 -7.54
C GLU A 65 -3.59 -21.82 -7.31
N ARG A 66 -2.74 -20.82 -7.58
CA ARG A 66 -1.30 -20.91 -7.31
C ARG A 66 -0.98 -20.85 -5.82
N LEU A 67 -1.64 -19.97 -5.09
CA LEU A 67 -1.48 -19.87 -3.64
C LEU A 67 -1.95 -21.14 -2.90
N ALA A 68 -2.99 -21.81 -3.40
CA ALA A 68 -3.48 -23.08 -2.83
C ALA A 68 -2.44 -24.22 -2.93
N LYS A 69 -1.51 -24.13 -3.86
CA LYS A 69 -0.44 -25.12 -4.06
C LYS A 69 0.81 -24.85 -3.22
N LEU A 70 0.86 -23.74 -2.47
CA LEU A 70 2.00 -23.43 -1.60
C LEU A 70 2.03 -24.40 -0.40
N PRO A 71 3.14 -25.10 -0.19
CA PRO A 71 3.26 -26.02 0.96
C PRO A 71 3.29 -25.22 2.29
N GLY A 72 2.66 -25.78 3.32
CA GLY A 72 2.71 -25.22 4.67
C GLY A 72 1.91 -23.94 4.92
N ARG A 73 1.12 -23.48 3.94
CA ARG A 73 0.24 -22.32 4.12
C ARG A 73 -0.88 -22.64 5.11
N THR A 74 -0.92 -21.92 6.23
CA THR A 74 -1.96 -22.06 7.27
C THR A 74 -2.91 -20.85 7.29
N ALA A 75 -2.47 -19.68 6.80
CA ALA A 75 -3.25 -18.46 6.80
C ALA A 75 -4.46 -18.58 5.85
N GLU A 76 -5.65 -18.32 6.37
CA GLU A 76 -6.88 -18.21 5.58
C GLU A 76 -6.85 -16.95 4.69
N ILE A 77 -7.42 -17.03 3.49
CA ILE A 77 -7.58 -15.88 2.61
C ILE A 77 -9.06 -15.52 2.51
N ILE A 78 -9.39 -14.33 2.97
CA ILE A 78 -10.73 -13.74 2.95
C ILE A 78 -10.76 -12.69 1.86
N VAL A 79 -11.71 -12.78 0.92
CA VAL A 79 -11.88 -11.79 -0.14
C VAL A 79 -12.93 -10.78 0.27
N ALA A 80 -12.57 -9.50 0.21
CA ALA A 80 -13.46 -8.37 0.46
C ALA A 80 -13.67 -7.56 -0.83
N ALA A 81 -14.81 -6.90 -0.97
CA ALA A 81 -15.03 -5.93 -2.03
C ALA A 81 -14.15 -4.69 -1.79
N GLY A 82 -13.49 -4.19 -2.83
CA GLY A 82 -12.74 -2.94 -2.77
C GLY A 82 -13.64 -1.70 -2.74
N GLY A 83 -13.06 -0.56 -2.41
CA GLY A 83 -13.68 0.75 -2.49
C GLY A 83 -13.17 1.55 -3.69
N ALA A 84 -13.74 2.74 -3.91
CA ALA A 84 -13.28 3.66 -4.94
C ALA A 84 -11.86 4.19 -4.64
N GLU A 85 -11.52 4.32 -3.35
CA GLU A 85 -10.23 4.80 -2.88
C GLU A 85 -9.51 3.72 -2.06
N ARG A 86 -8.17 3.89 -1.90
CA ARG A 86 -7.33 2.95 -1.14
C ARG A 86 -7.81 2.80 0.30
N SER A 87 -8.08 3.89 0.99
CA SER A 87 -8.53 3.89 2.39
C SER A 87 -9.88 3.18 2.57
N GLN A 88 -10.80 3.33 1.61
CA GLN A 88 -12.08 2.61 1.60
C GLN A 88 -11.86 1.10 1.39
N SER A 89 -10.91 0.71 0.53
CA SER A 89 -10.56 -0.69 0.32
C SER A 89 -9.98 -1.31 1.60
N VAL A 90 -9.12 -0.57 2.32
CA VAL A 90 -8.59 -1.00 3.62
C VAL A 90 -9.72 -1.15 4.63
N ARG A 91 -10.63 -0.17 4.73
CA ARG A 91 -11.76 -0.23 5.67
C ARG A 91 -12.66 -1.44 5.42
N LYS A 92 -12.96 -1.75 4.17
CA LYS A 92 -13.74 -2.95 3.82
C LYS A 92 -12.97 -4.24 4.10
N GLY A 93 -11.65 -4.24 3.92
CA GLY A 93 -10.79 -5.36 4.32
C GLY A 93 -10.82 -5.61 5.84
N LEU A 94 -10.82 -4.55 6.65
CA LEU A 94 -11.00 -4.65 8.11
C LEU A 94 -12.40 -5.17 8.46
N GLU A 95 -13.44 -4.67 7.79
CA GLU A 95 -14.81 -5.13 8.01
C GLU A 95 -14.97 -6.65 7.76
N ALA A 96 -14.31 -7.18 6.72
CA ALA A 96 -14.30 -8.61 6.44
C ALA A 96 -13.60 -9.43 7.55
N LEU A 97 -12.76 -8.80 8.38
CA LEU A 97 -12.13 -9.43 9.54
C LEU A 97 -12.99 -9.35 10.82
N ALA A 98 -14.13 -8.67 10.82
CA ALA A 98 -14.90 -8.40 12.04
C ALA A 98 -15.35 -9.64 12.81
N THR A 99 -15.54 -10.78 12.13
CA THR A 99 -15.89 -12.07 12.76
C THR A 99 -14.68 -12.92 13.12
N HIS A 100 -13.46 -12.47 12.77
CA HIS A 100 -12.22 -13.23 12.93
C HIS A 100 -11.23 -12.56 13.89
N ALA A 101 -11.19 -11.23 13.89
CA ALA A 101 -10.28 -10.43 14.70
C ALA A 101 -10.99 -9.87 15.94
N THR A 102 -10.25 -9.78 17.05
CA THR A 102 -10.68 -9.08 18.26
C THR A 102 -10.18 -7.64 18.27
N ALA A 103 -10.72 -6.79 19.13
CA ALA A 103 -10.38 -5.37 19.20
C ALA A 103 -8.87 -5.11 19.36
N ASP A 104 -8.20 -5.94 20.12
CA ASP A 104 -6.78 -5.82 20.46
C ASP A 104 -5.85 -6.59 19.52
N ASP A 105 -6.36 -7.30 18.55
CA ASP A 105 -5.53 -8.00 17.56
C ASP A 105 -4.72 -7.00 16.74
N TRP A 106 -3.51 -7.42 16.36
CA TRP A 106 -2.69 -6.67 15.45
C TRP A 106 -3.17 -6.87 14.00
N VAL A 107 -3.27 -5.78 13.28
CA VAL A 107 -3.52 -5.77 11.83
C VAL A 107 -2.36 -5.05 11.13
N LEU A 108 -1.83 -5.69 10.11
CA LEU A 108 -0.86 -5.13 9.19
C LEU A 108 -1.58 -4.76 7.89
N VAL A 109 -1.34 -3.56 7.39
CA VAL A 109 -1.81 -3.15 6.06
C VAL A 109 -0.63 -3.09 5.11
N HIS A 110 -0.70 -3.84 3.99
CA HIS A 110 0.39 -3.88 3.02
C HIS A 110 -0.11 -3.67 1.59
N ASP A 111 0.60 -2.83 0.84
CA ASP A 111 0.26 -2.54 -0.56
C ASP A 111 0.55 -3.75 -1.47
N ALA A 112 -0.45 -4.24 -2.22
CA ALA A 112 -0.31 -5.30 -3.21
C ALA A 112 0.74 -5.02 -4.32
N ALA A 113 1.19 -3.77 -4.45
CA ALA A 113 2.19 -3.33 -5.40
C ALA A 113 3.60 -3.21 -4.81
N ARG A 114 3.88 -3.77 -3.63
CA ARG A 114 5.21 -3.80 -3.00
C ARG A 114 5.74 -5.24 -2.88
N PRO A 115 6.28 -5.80 -3.96
CA PRO A 115 6.71 -7.21 -3.99
C PRO A 115 8.00 -7.47 -3.23
N CYS A 116 8.73 -6.41 -2.85
CA CYS A 116 10.08 -6.52 -2.33
C CYS A 116 10.17 -6.37 -0.80
N LEU A 117 9.11 -6.61 -0.04
CA LEU A 117 9.18 -6.71 1.41
C LEU A 117 10.07 -7.91 1.79
N SER A 118 11.03 -7.72 2.71
CA SER A 118 11.85 -8.81 3.23
C SER A 118 11.25 -9.39 4.51
N ALA A 119 11.52 -10.67 4.79
CA ALA A 119 11.17 -11.28 6.06
C ALA A 119 11.84 -10.54 7.24
N HIS A 120 13.06 -10.03 7.04
CA HIS A 120 13.78 -9.23 8.03
C HIS A 120 13.03 -7.94 8.39
N ASP A 121 12.60 -7.16 7.37
CA ASP A 121 11.84 -5.92 7.62
C ASP A 121 10.50 -6.19 8.30
N LEU A 122 9.82 -7.29 7.89
CA LEU A 122 8.59 -7.72 8.56
C LEU A 122 8.85 -8.03 10.04
N GLN A 123 9.87 -8.83 10.34
CA GLN A 123 10.21 -9.18 11.71
C GLN A 123 10.63 -7.97 12.54
N GLN A 124 11.41 -7.05 11.98
CA GLN A 124 11.76 -5.79 12.65
C GLN A 124 10.51 -4.98 13.03
N LEU A 125 9.52 -4.87 12.14
CA LEU A 125 8.27 -4.19 12.45
C LEU A 125 7.54 -4.88 13.60
N LEU A 126 7.38 -6.21 13.53
CA LEU A 126 6.72 -7.01 14.56
C LEU A 126 7.37 -6.84 15.93
N ASP A 127 8.70 -6.89 15.99
CA ASP A 127 9.46 -6.79 17.24
C ASP A 127 9.40 -5.38 17.85
N ARG A 128 9.51 -4.34 17.01
CA ARG A 128 9.53 -2.96 17.47
C ARG A 128 8.17 -2.43 17.88
N VAL A 129 7.11 -2.87 17.17
CA VAL A 129 5.75 -2.36 17.35
C VAL A 129 4.94 -3.22 18.32
N GLY A 130 5.30 -4.49 18.52
CA GLY A 130 4.51 -5.47 19.26
C GLY A 130 4.15 -5.09 20.71
N SER A 131 4.96 -4.23 21.36
CA SER A 131 4.69 -3.68 22.69
C SER A 131 4.21 -2.22 22.66
N HIS A 132 4.10 -1.59 21.48
CA HIS A 132 3.68 -0.19 21.37
C HIS A 132 2.16 -0.07 21.54
N ARG A 133 1.70 1.00 22.20
CA ARG A 133 0.27 1.22 22.47
C ARG A 133 -0.55 1.44 21.20
N VAL A 134 -0.02 2.23 20.27
CA VAL A 134 -0.74 2.65 19.05
C VAL A 134 -0.43 1.73 17.88
N GLY A 135 0.86 1.56 17.59
CA GLY A 135 1.33 0.90 16.38
C GLY A 135 2.50 1.64 15.74
N GLY A 136 2.82 1.28 14.51
CA GLY A 136 3.90 1.90 13.77
C GLY A 136 3.94 1.46 12.32
N ILE A 137 4.87 2.05 11.59
CA ILE A 137 5.01 1.82 10.15
C ILE A 137 6.48 1.55 9.78
N LEU A 138 6.69 0.77 8.75
CA LEU A 138 7.98 0.78 8.07
C LEU A 138 8.16 2.12 7.34
N ALA A 139 9.35 2.69 7.44
CA ALA A 139 9.68 3.93 6.76
C ALA A 139 11.20 4.01 6.48
N THR A 140 11.61 4.88 5.58
CA THR A 140 13.02 5.17 5.31
C THR A 140 13.28 6.67 5.40
N PRO A 141 14.40 7.14 5.99
CA PRO A 141 14.78 8.54 5.94
C PRO A 141 14.83 9.03 4.49
N ALA A 142 14.45 10.30 4.26
CA ALA A 142 14.60 10.92 2.96
C ALA A 142 16.10 11.16 2.66
N ALA A 143 16.66 10.40 1.71
CA ALA A 143 18.09 10.45 1.35
C ALA A 143 18.37 11.60 0.36
N ASP A 144 17.45 11.89 -0.55
CA ASP A 144 17.63 12.85 -1.63
C ASP A 144 17.30 14.28 -1.18
N THR A 145 17.82 15.27 -1.94
CA THR A 145 17.40 16.66 -1.78
C THR A 145 15.97 16.82 -2.30
N LEU A 146 15.05 17.28 -1.45
CA LEU A 146 13.65 17.50 -1.80
C LEU A 146 13.43 18.93 -2.28
N LYS A 147 12.70 19.09 -3.39
CA LYS A 147 12.28 20.38 -3.93
C LYS A 147 10.76 20.50 -3.86
N ARG A 148 10.28 21.66 -3.44
CA ARG A 148 8.88 22.04 -3.60
C ARG A 148 8.74 22.78 -4.92
N ALA A 149 7.78 22.35 -5.74
CA ALA A 149 7.46 23.09 -6.95
C ALA A 149 6.57 24.30 -6.61
N SER A 150 6.74 25.40 -7.35
CA SER A 150 5.78 26.50 -7.35
C SER A 150 4.43 25.99 -7.85
N VAL A 151 3.36 26.30 -7.13
CA VAL A 151 2.00 26.05 -7.59
C VAL A 151 1.66 27.19 -8.56
N ALA A 152 1.64 26.93 -9.86
CA ALA A 152 1.12 27.90 -10.82
C ALA A 152 -0.30 28.28 -10.38
N SER A 153 -0.57 29.58 -10.24
CA SER A 153 -1.91 30.10 -9.89
C SER A 153 -2.93 29.53 -10.90
N GLY A 154 -3.67 28.48 -10.50
CA GLY A 154 -4.66 27.80 -11.34
C GLY A 154 -4.61 26.27 -11.29
N ALA A 155 -3.53 25.65 -10.81
CA ALA A 155 -3.48 24.19 -10.63
C ALA A 155 -3.75 23.83 -9.18
N VAL A 156 -5.00 23.58 -8.83
CA VAL A 156 -5.37 22.90 -7.59
C VAL A 156 -4.79 21.48 -7.70
N ALA A 157 -3.91 21.12 -6.77
CA ALA A 157 -3.40 19.74 -6.65
C ALA A 157 -4.60 18.78 -6.68
N GLY A 158 -4.62 17.86 -7.66
CA GLY A 158 -5.77 17.05 -8.00
C GLY A 158 -6.34 16.24 -6.84
N ALA A 159 -7.34 16.81 -6.19
CA ALA A 159 -8.43 16.03 -5.64
C ALA A 159 -9.32 15.67 -6.84
N ALA A 160 -9.46 14.38 -7.14
CA ALA A 160 -10.35 13.90 -8.19
C ALA A 160 -11.79 14.25 -7.82
N THR A 161 -12.31 15.35 -8.36
CA THR A 161 -13.76 15.59 -8.41
C THR A 161 -14.26 15.07 -9.74
N THR A 162 -15.06 14.01 -9.67
CA THR A 162 -15.92 13.55 -10.75
C THR A 162 -17.05 14.56 -10.87
N ASP A 163 -17.10 15.32 -11.97
CA ASP A 163 -18.36 15.95 -12.37
C ASP A 163 -18.73 15.48 -13.78
N THR A 164 -19.90 14.87 -13.84
CA THR A 164 -20.54 14.34 -15.04
C THR A 164 -21.67 15.27 -15.41
N THR A 165 -21.51 16.10 -16.42
CA THR A 165 -22.65 16.60 -17.19
C THR A 165 -22.25 16.80 -18.66
N ALA A 166 -23.10 16.25 -19.51
CA ALA A 166 -23.01 16.23 -20.95
C ALA A 166 -23.25 17.62 -21.60
N GLY A 167 -22.52 17.90 -22.68
CA GLY A 167 -22.83 19.03 -23.58
C GLY A 167 -21.66 19.32 -24.54
N ALA A 168 -21.75 18.87 -25.78
CA ALA A 168 -20.89 19.25 -26.89
C ALA A 168 -21.50 20.48 -27.65
N PRO A 169 -20.86 21.09 -28.69
CA PRO A 169 -19.44 21.17 -29.05
C PRO A 169 -18.94 22.62 -29.30
N GLY A 170 -17.65 22.83 -29.21
CA GLY A 170 -17.02 24.07 -29.66
C GLY A 170 -15.50 23.94 -29.66
N VAL A 171 -14.94 23.62 -30.83
CA VAL A 171 -13.48 23.57 -31.06
C VAL A 171 -12.92 25.01 -31.03
N THR A 172 -12.12 25.32 -30.00
CA THR A 172 -11.11 26.36 -30.08
C THR A 172 -9.80 25.78 -29.56
N ALA A 173 -8.83 25.62 -30.43
CA ALA A 173 -7.47 25.25 -30.15
C ALA A 173 -6.80 26.33 -29.28
N GLY A 174 -6.90 26.20 -27.97
CA GLY A 174 -6.11 26.93 -26.99
C GLY A 174 -4.91 26.07 -26.62
N GLY A 175 -3.72 26.42 -27.12
CA GLY A 175 -2.48 25.77 -26.78
C GLY A 175 -2.24 25.82 -25.26
N SER A 176 -2.38 24.70 -24.58
CA SER A 176 -1.93 24.54 -23.20
C SER A 176 -0.40 24.54 -23.22
N SER A 177 0.21 25.68 -22.96
CA SER A 177 1.63 25.79 -22.64
C SER A 177 1.85 25.09 -21.30
N THR A 178 2.20 23.79 -21.34
CA THR A 178 2.68 23.06 -20.17
C THR A 178 4.13 23.47 -19.92
N SER A 179 4.35 24.66 -19.33
CA SER A 179 5.65 25.01 -18.79
C SER A 179 6.00 24.02 -17.69
N ALA A 180 7.25 23.54 -17.68
CA ALA A 180 7.75 22.71 -16.59
C ALA A 180 7.57 23.45 -15.25
N PRO A 181 7.20 22.76 -14.16
CA PRO A 181 7.06 23.41 -12.87
C PRO A 181 8.42 23.95 -12.40
N GLU A 182 8.43 25.19 -11.90
CA GLU A 182 9.62 25.81 -11.34
C GLU A 182 9.84 25.41 -9.88
N ILE A 183 11.07 25.50 -9.41
CA ILE A 183 11.42 25.25 -8.01
C ILE A 183 11.01 26.47 -7.18
N ASP A 184 10.14 26.27 -6.21
CA ASP A 184 9.81 27.27 -5.19
C ASP A 184 10.90 27.29 -4.10
N GLN A 185 11.18 26.13 -3.50
CA GLN A 185 12.18 26.03 -2.43
C GLN A 185 12.79 24.64 -2.31
N THR A 186 13.97 24.59 -1.67
CA THR A 186 14.53 23.35 -1.14
C THR A 186 13.88 23.05 0.21
N VAL A 187 13.31 21.85 0.37
CA VAL A 187 12.75 21.42 1.65
C VAL A 187 13.86 20.81 2.50
N ASP A 188 13.99 21.28 3.75
CA ASP A 188 14.88 20.60 4.69
C ASP A 188 14.40 19.17 4.92
N ARG A 189 15.29 18.21 4.69
CA ARG A 189 14.99 16.78 4.84
C ARG A 189 15.26 16.24 6.26
N ALA A 190 15.79 17.05 7.16
CA ALA A 190 16.00 16.63 8.55
C ALA A 190 14.69 16.20 9.18
N GLY A 191 14.63 14.95 9.67
CA GLY A 191 13.42 14.37 10.24
C GLY A 191 12.33 13.97 9.25
N LEU A 192 12.56 14.10 7.93
CA LEU A 192 11.60 13.61 6.93
C LEU A 192 11.85 12.13 6.61
N TRP A 193 10.76 11.36 6.57
CA TRP A 193 10.75 9.95 6.26
C TRP A 193 9.77 9.66 5.12
N ARG A 194 10.10 8.69 4.29
CA ARG A 194 9.19 8.14 3.29
C ARG A 194 8.45 6.96 3.93
N ALA A 195 7.13 7.07 4.07
CA ALA A 195 6.29 5.99 4.55
C ALA A 195 6.33 4.79 3.60
N LEU A 196 6.48 3.62 4.17
CA LEU A 196 6.39 2.34 3.50
C LEU A 196 5.20 1.54 4.06
N THR A 197 4.99 0.35 3.54
CA THR A 197 4.14 -0.67 4.14
C THR A 197 4.95 -1.96 4.32
N PRO A 198 4.60 -2.82 5.30
CA PRO A 198 3.39 -2.82 6.12
C PRO A 198 3.35 -1.69 7.16
N GLN A 199 2.12 -1.28 7.48
CA GLN A 199 1.76 -0.43 8.59
C GLN A 199 0.95 -1.27 9.59
N MET A 200 1.30 -1.22 10.88
CA MET A 200 0.81 -2.15 11.89
C MET A 200 0.10 -1.42 13.03
N PHE A 201 -1.15 -1.76 13.28
CA PHE A 201 -1.99 -1.11 14.29
C PHE A 201 -2.93 -2.10 14.98
N ARG A 202 -3.53 -1.70 16.10
CA ARG A 202 -4.62 -2.46 16.73
C ARG A 202 -5.87 -2.40 15.84
N TYR A 203 -6.55 -3.53 15.69
CA TYR A 203 -7.71 -3.68 14.81
C TYR A 203 -8.78 -2.61 15.06
N GLN A 204 -9.24 -2.47 16.31
CA GLN A 204 -10.30 -1.53 16.64
C GLN A 204 -9.83 -0.07 16.46
N MET A 205 -8.62 0.25 16.91
CA MET A 205 -8.07 1.60 16.80
C MET A 205 -7.97 2.06 15.35
N LEU A 206 -7.48 1.20 14.44
CA LEU A 206 -7.40 1.51 13.02
C LEU A 206 -8.79 1.62 12.38
N SER A 207 -9.71 0.71 12.74
CA SER A 207 -11.09 0.73 12.24
C SER A 207 -11.78 2.04 12.61
N ASP A 208 -11.73 2.44 13.88
CA ASP A 208 -12.34 3.69 14.38
C ASP A 208 -11.73 4.93 13.71
N ALA A 209 -10.40 4.96 13.53
CA ALA A 209 -9.72 6.08 12.89
C ALA A 209 -10.14 6.25 11.42
N LEU A 210 -10.23 5.13 10.68
CA LEU A 210 -10.70 5.15 9.29
C LEU A 210 -12.19 5.53 9.20
N ASP A 211 -13.04 5.01 10.08
CA ASP A 211 -14.47 5.35 10.11
C ASP A 211 -14.68 6.85 10.35
N ARG A 212 -13.97 7.44 11.31
CA ARG A 212 -14.01 8.89 11.59
C ARG A 212 -13.53 9.71 10.39
N ALA A 213 -12.43 9.30 9.77
CA ALA A 213 -11.89 9.98 8.59
C ALA A 213 -12.91 9.97 7.45
N LEU A 214 -13.43 8.79 7.07
CA LEU A 214 -14.38 8.63 5.98
C LEU A 214 -15.73 9.34 6.26
N ALA A 215 -16.24 9.28 7.49
CA ALA A 215 -17.47 9.97 7.89
C ALA A 215 -17.32 11.52 7.79
N SER A 216 -16.11 12.04 7.97
CA SER A 216 -15.80 13.47 7.78
C SER A 216 -15.45 13.86 6.33
N GLY A 217 -15.58 12.92 5.37
CA GLY A 217 -15.22 13.14 3.97
C GLY A 217 -13.70 13.22 3.71
N ARG A 218 -12.87 12.87 4.70
CA ARG A 218 -11.40 12.90 4.58
C ARG A 218 -10.89 11.55 4.10
N LEU A 219 -10.01 11.57 3.11
CA LEU A 219 -9.36 10.37 2.58
C LEU A 219 -7.89 10.36 3.04
N PRO A 220 -7.52 9.53 4.03
CA PRO A 220 -6.14 9.44 4.45
C PRO A 220 -5.28 8.80 3.35
N THR A 221 -4.04 9.27 3.20
CA THR A 221 -3.09 8.76 2.22
C THR A 221 -2.54 7.39 2.62
N ASP A 222 -2.46 7.15 3.93
CA ASP A 222 -2.08 5.88 4.54
C ASP A 222 -2.78 5.68 5.90
N GLU A 223 -2.53 4.57 6.57
CA GLU A 223 -3.19 4.22 7.84
C GLU A 223 -2.66 5.08 8.99
N ALA A 224 -1.36 5.43 8.98
CA ALA A 224 -0.76 6.29 9.98
C ALA A 224 -1.45 7.66 10.01
N GLN A 225 -1.73 8.25 8.85
CA GLN A 225 -2.41 9.55 8.78
C GLN A 225 -3.81 9.52 9.40
N ALA A 226 -4.55 8.41 9.26
CA ALA A 226 -5.85 8.27 9.92
C ALA A 226 -5.71 8.31 11.44
N LEU A 227 -4.69 7.66 12.00
CA LEU A 227 -4.38 7.67 13.43
C LEU A 227 -3.89 9.06 13.91
N GLU A 228 -3.02 9.71 13.14
CA GLU A 228 -2.56 11.09 13.42
C GLU A 228 -3.74 12.06 13.56
N TRP A 229 -4.76 11.92 12.73
CA TRP A 229 -5.97 12.76 12.83
C TRP A 229 -6.81 12.50 14.08
N THR A 230 -6.57 11.41 14.78
CA THR A 230 -7.16 11.15 16.11
C THR A 230 -6.25 11.57 17.27
N GLY A 231 -5.09 12.17 16.98
CA GLY A 231 -4.11 12.62 17.97
C GLY A 231 -3.13 11.53 18.40
N GLU A 232 -3.09 10.42 17.72
CA GLU A 232 -2.17 9.33 18.01
C GLU A 232 -0.82 9.51 17.28
N HIS A 233 0.24 8.93 17.84
CA HIS A 233 1.61 9.06 17.33
C HIS A 233 2.22 7.67 17.06
N PRO A 234 2.01 7.10 15.86
CA PRO A 234 2.66 5.86 15.45
C PRO A 234 4.19 6.00 15.40
N VAL A 235 4.91 4.88 15.67
CA VAL A 235 6.37 4.90 15.58
C VAL A 235 6.85 4.61 14.16
N LEU A 236 7.99 5.22 13.81
CA LEU A 236 8.72 4.94 12.58
C LEU A 236 9.72 3.81 12.84
N VAL A 237 9.60 2.73 12.09
CA VAL A 237 10.54 1.62 12.08
C VAL A 237 11.32 1.66 10.77
N GLN A 238 12.65 1.73 10.86
CA GLN A 238 13.47 1.80 9.66
C GLN A 238 13.37 0.50 8.87
N GLY A 239 12.89 0.58 7.64
CA GLY A 239 12.85 -0.51 6.68
C GLY A 239 13.83 -0.31 5.53
N SER A 240 13.94 -1.31 4.68
CA SER A 240 14.79 -1.27 3.49
C SER A 240 14.23 -0.38 2.40
N ALA A 241 15.08 0.46 1.78
CA ALA A 241 14.74 1.20 0.57
C ALA A 241 14.39 0.29 -0.63
N ALA A 242 14.79 -0.99 -0.56
CA ALA A 242 14.44 -2.01 -1.55
C ALA A 242 12.94 -2.41 -1.50
N ASN A 243 12.20 -2.06 -0.45
CA ASN A 243 10.74 -2.27 -0.38
C ASN A 243 10.00 -1.23 -1.25
N ILE A 244 10.31 -1.24 -2.54
CA ILE A 244 9.77 -0.31 -3.53
C ILE A 244 8.30 -0.59 -3.84
N LYS A 245 7.60 0.47 -4.26
CA LYS A 245 6.22 0.38 -4.77
C LYS A 245 6.23 0.44 -6.29
N ILE A 246 5.70 -0.57 -6.95
CA ILE A 246 5.55 -0.56 -8.41
C ILE A 246 4.50 0.47 -8.82
N THR A 247 4.94 1.48 -9.57
CA THR A 247 4.12 2.56 -10.10
C THR A 247 4.27 2.70 -11.61
N SER A 248 5.40 2.28 -12.17
CA SER A 248 5.76 2.32 -13.58
C SER A 248 6.30 0.95 -14.05
N ALA A 249 6.52 0.81 -15.36
CA ALA A 249 7.15 -0.39 -15.93
C ALA A 249 8.61 -0.54 -15.48
N ASP A 250 9.33 0.58 -15.32
CA ASP A 250 10.74 0.56 -14.86
C ASP A 250 10.86 0.00 -13.44
N ASP A 251 9.86 0.24 -12.59
CA ASP A 251 9.83 -0.33 -11.24
C ASP A 251 9.76 -1.85 -11.25
N LEU A 252 9.17 -2.48 -12.29
CA LEU A 252 9.18 -3.94 -12.44
C LEU A 252 10.58 -4.48 -12.70
N VAL A 253 11.35 -3.79 -13.55
CA VAL A 253 12.74 -4.16 -13.84
C VAL A 253 13.58 -4.09 -12.57
N LEU A 254 13.41 -3.01 -11.82
CA LEU A 254 14.11 -2.83 -10.54
C LEU A 254 13.69 -3.89 -9.52
N ALA A 255 12.39 -4.17 -9.38
CA ALA A 255 11.88 -5.21 -8.49
C ALA A 255 12.44 -6.59 -8.85
N ALA A 256 12.52 -6.92 -10.14
CA ALA A 256 13.09 -8.19 -10.61
C ALA A 256 14.57 -8.32 -10.20
N ALA A 257 15.36 -7.26 -10.38
CA ALA A 257 16.78 -7.24 -9.97
C ALA A 257 16.93 -7.41 -8.45
N LEU A 258 16.09 -6.72 -7.65
CA LEU A 258 16.11 -6.81 -6.20
C LEU A 258 15.74 -8.21 -5.68
N LEU A 259 14.73 -8.86 -6.29
CA LEU A 259 14.34 -10.22 -5.93
C LEU A 259 15.41 -11.23 -6.29
N ASN A 260 16.00 -11.14 -7.49
CA ASN A 260 17.12 -11.98 -7.90
C ASN A 260 18.33 -11.85 -6.96
N ALA A 261 18.69 -10.62 -6.57
CA ALA A 261 19.80 -10.40 -5.65
C ALA A 261 19.55 -11.07 -4.28
N ARG A 262 18.32 -11.12 -3.80
CA ARG A 262 17.97 -11.81 -2.55
C ARG A 262 18.13 -13.33 -2.64
N GLU A 263 17.69 -13.95 -3.73
CA GLU A 263 17.82 -15.40 -3.91
C GLU A 263 19.28 -15.87 -3.96
N HIS A 264 20.20 -14.98 -4.40
CA HIS A 264 21.63 -15.27 -4.53
C HIS A 264 22.47 -14.77 -3.33
N SER A 265 21.88 -14.11 -2.35
CA SER A 265 22.59 -13.63 -1.16
C SER A 265 22.66 -14.70 -0.07
N PRO A 266 23.85 -15.14 0.40
CA PRO A 266 24.01 -16.19 1.41
C PRO A 266 23.41 -15.88 2.79
N SER A 267 23.10 -14.61 3.06
CA SER A 267 22.58 -14.11 4.35
C SER A 267 21.06 -14.03 4.44
N ALA A 268 20.32 -14.56 3.47
CA ALA A 268 18.84 -14.52 3.43
C ALA A 268 18.17 -15.86 3.79
N ARG A 269 18.95 -16.80 4.43
CA ARG A 269 18.42 -18.08 4.94
C ARG A 269 18.23 -18.04 6.44
#